data_80f89f0551c4f483b6eeb9c06e1ebc1a
#
_entry.id   80f89f0551c4f483b6eeb9c06e1ebc1a
#
_cell.length_a   1.000
_cell.length_b   1.000
_cell.length_c   1.000
_cell.angle_alpha   90.00
_cell.angle_beta   90.00
_cell.angle_gamma   90.00
#
_symmetry.space_group_name_H-M   'P 1'
#
loop_
_entity.id
_entity.type
_entity.pdbx_description
1 polymer ?
#
loop_
_entity_poly.entity_id
_entity_poly.type
_entity_poly.pdbx_seq_one_letter_code
_entity_poly.pdbx_strand_id
1 'polypeptide(L)'
;FRSGIEVNTGSATTALLVRGDARIVGILTVGTASVTIDGDNNTVSVGIVTITNSEVILGDNVTLNASATGINSAPNVFYVAKDGLDTNNGTSIDNAKLTIASAVSIAQSGSVIKVLSGNYVESNPITLPAFVAVVGDDQRTVKVLPSNTTQDIFHVNKGCKLANMTFSGHLSPAAAVAFPTGIATNVGGGKWKGPYIQNCTSDTTTGTGIYIDGDKAEKTKSMNVDAFTQYNQGGVGVAVTNEGYAQ
;
A
#
# COMPACT_ATOMS: atom_id res chain seq x y z
N PHE A 1 6.50 -9.15 58.60
CA PHE A 1 7.02 -7.79 58.35
C PHE A 1 5.88 -6.93 57.82
N ARG A 2 5.54 -5.84 58.47
CA ARG A 2 4.52 -4.87 58.03
C ARG A 2 5.11 -3.69 57.26
N SER A 3 6.42 -3.57 57.22
CA SER A 3 7.17 -2.58 56.45
C SER A 3 8.12 -3.33 55.53
N GLY A 4 8.30 -2.84 54.31
CA GLY A 4 9.11 -3.48 53.29
C GLY A 4 10.55 -3.78 53.73
N ILE A 5 11.19 -4.64 52.99
CA ILE A 5 12.63 -4.90 53.13
C ILE A 5 13.35 -3.93 52.19
N GLU A 6 14.14 -3.05 52.78
CA GLU A 6 15.05 -2.19 52.05
C GLU A 6 16.44 -2.86 52.05
N VAL A 7 16.94 -3.14 50.86
CA VAL A 7 18.32 -3.62 50.68
C VAL A 7 19.10 -2.52 49.99
N ASN A 8 19.89 -1.78 50.77
CA ASN A 8 20.74 -0.71 50.28
C ASN A 8 22.19 -1.24 50.20
N THR A 9 22.71 -1.41 48.99
CA THR A 9 24.02 -1.99 48.79
C THR A 9 25.10 -0.97 48.42
N GLY A 10 24.79 0.31 48.43
CA GLY A 10 25.75 1.32 47.98
C GLY A 10 26.20 1.11 46.54
N SER A 11 27.46 0.82 46.33
CA SER A 11 28.03 0.59 45.01
C SER A 11 28.11 -0.90 44.63
N ALA A 12 27.42 -1.79 45.32
CA ALA A 12 27.43 -3.24 44.97
C ALA A 12 26.64 -3.51 43.67
N THR A 13 27.07 -4.50 42.94
CA THR A 13 26.46 -4.87 41.64
C THR A 13 25.18 -5.66 41.76
N THR A 14 24.89 -6.24 42.91
CA THR A 14 23.67 -7.05 43.13
C THR A 14 23.10 -6.75 44.52
N ALA A 15 21.90 -6.18 44.59
CA ALA A 15 21.21 -5.86 45.82
C ALA A 15 20.36 -7.03 46.36
N LEU A 16 19.69 -7.75 45.48
CA LEU A 16 18.83 -8.88 45.79
C LEU A 16 19.00 -9.97 44.78
N LEU A 17 19.36 -11.19 45.25
CA LEU A 17 19.42 -12.40 44.47
C LEU A 17 18.33 -13.38 44.93
N VAL A 18 17.32 -13.62 44.10
CA VAL A 18 16.33 -14.67 44.32
C VAL A 18 16.73 -15.89 43.52
N ARG A 19 16.99 -17.01 44.25
CA ARG A 19 17.26 -18.31 43.62
C ARG A 19 15.97 -19.11 43.61
N GLY A 20 15.29 -19.14 42.49
CA GLY A 20 13.97 -19.72 42.29
C GLY A 20 12.98 -18.69 41.80
N ASP A 21 11.70 -18.99 41.87
CA ASP A 21 10.66 -18.12 41.41
C ASP A 21 10.49 -16.92 42.34
N ALA A 22 10.41 -15.72 41.77
CA ALA A 22 10.02 -14.51 42.46
C ALA A 22 8.60 -14.13 42.06
N ARG A 23 7.69 -14.09 43.05
CA ARG A 23 6.36 -13.52 42.83
C ARG A 23 6.34 -12.09 43.35
N ILE A 24 6.16 -11.17 42.45
CA ILE A 24 6.01 -9.75 42.79
C ILE A 24 4.54 -9.39 42.63
N VAL A 25 3.91 -8.93 43.69
CA VAL A 25 2.56 -8.40 43.66
C VAL A 25 2.68 -6.88 43.81
N GLY A 26 2.38 -6.16 42.74
CA GLY A 26 2.56 -4.72 42.64
C GLY A 26 3.54 -4.32 41.52
N ILE A 27 4.26 -3.25 41.69
CA ILE A 27 5.16 -2.67 40.69
C ILE A 27 6.60 -3.12 40.95
N LEU A 28 7.25 -3.66 39.92
CA LEU A 28 8.70 -3.86 39.88
C LEU A 28 9.33 -2.71 39.09
N THR A 29 10.04 -1.82 39.70
CA THR A 29 10.81 -0.77 39.01
C THR A 29 12.26 -1.18 38.94
N VAL A 30 12.80 -1.28 37.77
CA VAL A 30 14.20 -1.64 37.50
C VAL A 30 14.91 -0.41 36.92
N GLY A 31 15.71 0.25 37.73
CA GLY A 31 16.44 1.47 37.32
C GLY A 31 15.56 2.71 37.21
N THR A 32 16.18 3.84 36.89
CA THR A 32 15.51 5.16 36.87
C THR A 32 14.75 5.45 35.60
N ALA A 33 14.82 4.60 34.56
CA ALA A 33 14.09 4.78 33.32
C ALA A 33 14.03 3.50 32.44
N SER A 34 14.34 2.34 33.00
CA SER A 34 14.63 1.18 32.16
C SER A 34 13.48 0.19 31.98
N VAL A 35 12.90 -0.30 33.05
CA VAL A 35 11.79 -1.26 32.99
C VAL A 35 10.82 -1.03 34.14
N THR A 36 9.56 -0.88 33.84
CA THR A 36 8.48 -0.93 34.82
C THR A 36 7.53 -2.06 34.45
N ILE A 37 7.32 -2.99 35.39
CA ILE A 37 6.32 -4.05 35.24
C ILE A 37 5.23 -3.73 36.27
N ASP A 38 4.06 -3.39 35.78
CA ASP A 38 2.88 -3.02 36.57
C ASP A 38 1.86 -4.16 36.49
N GLY A 39 1.73 -4.90 37.59
CA GLY A 39 0.80 -6.01 37.68
C GLY A 39 -0.66 -5.60 37.85
N ASP A 40 -0.92 -4.41 38.38
CA ASP A 40 -2.29 -3.92 38.58
C ASP A 40 -2.92 -3.46 37.27
N ASN A 41 -2.11 -2.89 36.37
CA ASN A 41 -2.56 -2.43 35.06
C ASN A 41 -2.15 -3.38 33.92
N ASN A 42 -1.55 -4.50 34.21
CA ASN A 42 -1.04 -5.46 33.23
C ASN A 42 -0.12 -4.81 32.16
N THR A 43 0.68 -3.86 32.58
CA THR A 43 1.55 -3.13 31.66
C THR A 43 3.02 -3.40 31.92
N VAL A 44 3.78 -3.47 30.85
CA VAL A 44 5.25 -3.48 30.88
C VAL A 44 5.73 -2.27 30.09
N SER A 45 6.27 -1.27 30.78
CA SER A 45 6.88 -0.11 30.13
C SER A 45 8.39 -0.29 30.09
N VAL A 46 8.95 -0.33 28.89
CA VAL A 46 10.38 -0.51 28.69
C VAL A 46 10.87 0.60 27.75
N GLY A 47 11.90 1.32 28.17
CA GLY A 47 12.50 2.38 27.35
C GLY A 47 13.10 1.84 26.06
N ILE A 48 13.84 0.74 26.13
CA ILE A 48 14.42 0.03 24.97
C ILE A 48 14.29 -1.46 25.22
N VAL A 49 13.66 -2.19 24.30
CA VAL A 49 13.69 -3.65 24.27
C VAL A 49 14.65 -4.08 23.17
N THR A 50 15.75 -4.71 23.54
CA THR A 50 16.65 -5.37 22.59
C THR A 50 16.44 -6.88 22.69
N ILE A 51 15.90 -7.50 21.64
CA ILE A 51 15.71 -8.94 21.56
C ILE A 51 16.72 -9.47 20.57
N THR A 52 17.67 -10.26 21.06
CA THR A 52 18.70 -10.90 20.23
C THR A 52 18.38 -12.38 20.10
N ASN A 53 18.34 -12.87 18.88
CA ASN A 53 18.19 -14.29 18.55
C ASN A 53 16.91 -15.00 19.06
N SER A 54 15.80 -14.27 19.17
CA SER A 54 14.56 -14.86 19.66
C SER A 54 13.36 -14.35 18.89
N GLU A 55 12.38 -15.20 18.76
CA GLU A 55 11.06 -14.84 18.24
C GLU A 55 10.28 -14.06 19.29
N VAL A 56 9.61 -12.99 18.89
CA VAL A 56 8.63 -12.31 19.74
C VAL A 56 7.27 -12.88 19.40
N ILE A 57 6.76 -13.76 20.22
CA ILE A 57 5.39 -14.25 20.09
C ILE A 57 4.47 -13.23 20.75
N LEU A 58 3.71 -12.55 19.93
CA LEU A 58 2.68 -11.62 20.37
C LEU A 58 1.34 -12.36 20.35
N GLY A 59 0.60 -12.30 21.45
CA GLY A 59 -0.75 -12.87 21.50
C GLY A 59 -1.76 -12.11 20.63
N ASP A 60 -2.96 -12.63 20.52
CA ASP A 60 -4.07 -11.96 19.83
C ASP A 60 -4.31 -10.58 20.45
N ASN A 61 -4.58 -9.58 19.62
CA ASN A 61 -4.80 -8.17 20.02
C ASN A 61 -3.57 -7.32 20.37
N VAL A 62 -2.42 -7.61 19.80
CA VAL A 62 -1.27 -6.71 19.92
C VAL A 62 -1.35 -5.59 18.88
N THR A 63 -1.41 -4.36 19.35
CA THR A 63 -1.27 -3.17 18.49
C THR A 63 0.18 -2.69 18.54
N LEU A 64 0.90 -2.84 17.45
CA LEU A 64 2.20 -2.21 17.27
C LEU A 64 2.01 -0.81 16.68
N ASN A 65 1.98 0.21 17.56
CA ASN A 65 2.00 1.60 17.12
C ASN A 65 3.42 1.96 16.68
N ALA A 66 3.76 1.67 15.45
CA ALA A 66 5.02 2.07 14.86
C ALA A 66 4.97 3.53 14.41
N SER A 67 5.14 4.44 15.32
CA SER A 67 5.48 5.84 15.01
C SER A 67 6.97 6.00 14.69
N ALA A 68 7.70 4.92 14.52
CA ALA A 68 9.15 4.92 14.42
C ALA A 68 9.64 4.44 13.05
N THR A 69 10.45 5.27 12.48
CA THR A 69 11.51 4.97 11.52
C THR A 69 12.20 3.64 11.85
N GLY A 70 11.95 2.59 11.07
CA GLY A 70 12.73 1.35 11.17
C GLY A 70 11.98 0.04 11.22
N ILE A 71 10.66 0.01 11.31
CA ILE A 71 9.93 -1.19 10.94
C ILE A 71 9.86 -1.18 9.41
N ASN A 72 10.62 -2.05 8.77
CA ASN A 72 10.32 -2.43 7.39
C ASN A 72 8.94 -3.08 7.41
N SER A 73 7.89 -2.27 7.35
CA SER A 73 6.60 -2.77 6.96
C SER A 73 6.81 -3.39 5.59
N ALA A 74 6.62 -4.68 5.45
CA ALA A 74 6.42 -5.29 4.15
C ALA A 74 5.44 -4.39 3.38
N PRO A 75 5.63 -4.17 2.09
CA PRO A 75 4.72 -3.33 1.32
C PRO A 75 3.31 -3.79 1.66
N ASN A 76 2.46 -2.87 2.14
CA ASN A 76 1.10 -3.20 2.50
C ASN A 76 0.42 -3.80 1.28
N VAL A 77 0.02 -5.05 1.37
CA VAL A 77 -0.72 -5.73 0.32
C VAL A 77 -2.19 -5.63 0.68
N PHE A 78 -2.96 -5.03 -0.22
CA PHE A 78 -4.42 -4.96 -0.10
C PHE A 78 -5.06 -5.86 -1.13
N TYR A 79 -6.14 -6.51 -0.76
CA TYR A 79 -6.89 -7.42 -1.61
C TYR A 79 -8.23 -6.80 -2.02
N VAL A 80 -8.59 -7.00 -3.28
CA VAL A 80 -9.89 -6.62 -3.85
C VAL A 80 -10.54 -7.87 -4.44
N ALA A 81 -11.76 -8.17 -4.03
CA ALA A 81 -12.52 -9.33 -4.47
C ALA A 81 -14.01 -9.00 -4.63
N LYS A 82 -14.70 -9.73 -5.49
CA LYS A 82 -16.13 -9.49 -5.78
C LYS A 82 -17.06 -9.84 -4.61
N ASP A 83 -16.64 -10.68 -3.71
CA ASP A 83 -17.28 -11.03 -2.46
C ASP A 83 -16.79 -10.19 -1.27
N GLY A 84 -15.91 -9.23 -1.51
CA GLY A 84 -15.43 -8.28 -0.52
C GLY A 84 -16.44 -7.20 -0.15
N LEU A 85 -16.08 -6.37 0.84
CA LEU A 85 -16.84 -5.20 1.27
C LEU A 85 -15.91 -4.00 1.43
N ASP A 86 -16.33 -2.81 1.00
CA ASP A 86 -15.49 -1.60 1.11
C ASP A 86 -15.29 -1.12 2.56
N THR A 87 -16.07 -1.65 3.50
CA THR A 87 -15.86 -1.47 4.95
C THR A 87 -14.75 -2.34 5.53
N ASN A 88 -14.32 -3.39 4.83
CA ASN A 88 -13.22 -4.25 5.25
C ASN A 88 -11.88 -3.51 5.23
N ASN A 89 -10.87 -4.02 5.93
CA ASN A 89 -9.52 -3.43 5.96
C ASN A 89 -8.69 -3.75 4.70
N GLY A 90 -9.07 -4.77 3.92
CA GLY A 90 -8.38 -5.19 2.71
C GLY A 90 -7.07 -5.96 2.91
N THR A 91 -6.68 -6.31 4.13
CA THR A 91 -5.35 -6.88 4.42
C THR A 91 -5.24 -8.39 4.19
N SER A 92 -6.36 -9.06 3.93
CA SER A 92 -6.43 -10.48 3.56
C SER A 92 -7.50 -10.72 2.51
N ILE A 93 -7.51 -11.90 1.90
CA ILE A 93 -8.54 -12.30 0.93
C ILE A 93 -9.92 -12.34 1.61
N ASP A 94 -10.02 -12.90 2.81
CA ASP A 94 -11.28 -13.01 3.56
C ASP A 94 -11.83 -11.64 4.00
N ASN A 95 -10.97 -10.62 4.09
CA ASN A 95 -11.31 -9.25 4.42
C ASN A 95 -11.03 -8.29 3.26
N ALA A 96 -11.21 -8.76 2.03
CA ALA A 96 -10.96 -7.98 0.83
C ALA A 96 -11.91 -6.77 0.72
N LYS A 97 -11.44 -5.73 0.04
CA LYS A 97 -12.28 -4.63 -0.44
C LYS A 97 -13.15 -5.09 -1.61
N LEU A 98 -14.29 -4.46 -1.82
CA LEU A 98 -15.15 -4.73 -2.96
C LEU A 98 -14.68 -4.00 -4.23
N THR A 99 -14.15 -2.77 -4.08
CA THR A 99 -13.76 -1.91 -5.18
C THR A 99 -12.26 -1.58 -5.16
N ILE A 100 -11.70 -1.40 -6.36
CA ILE A 100 -10.31 -0.97 -6.52
C ILE A 100 -10.15 0.45 -5.96
N ALA A 101 -11.12 1.32 -6.20
CA ALA A 101 -11.11 2.69 -5.69
C ALA A 101 -11.01 2.74 -4.16
N SER A 102 -11.75 1.86 -3.45
CA SER A 102 -11.68 1.77 -1.99
C SER A 102 -10.32 1.28 -1.50
N ALA A 103 -9.71 0.31 -2.18
CA ALA A 103 -8.36 -0.14 -1.84
C ALA A 103 -7.32 0.96 -2.10
N VAL A 104 -7.44 1.71 -3.21
CA VAL A 104 -6.55 2.83 -3.53
C VAL A 104 -6.64 3.94 -2.49
N SER A 105 -7.83 4.20 -1.93
CA SER A 105 -8.05 5.28 -0.95
C SER A 105 -7.26 5.10 0.35
N ILE A 106 -6.90 3.86 0.70
CA ILE A 106 -6.12 3.52 1.90
C ILE A 106 -4.66 3.18 1.59
N ALA A 107 -4.32 3.03 0.30
CA ALA A 107 -2.98 2.66 -0.13
C ALA A 107 -1.98 3.81 0.07
N GLN A 108 -0.79 3.47 0.51
CA GLN A 108 0.32 4.40 0.67
C GLN A 108 1.44 4.07 -0.33
N SER A 109 2.40 4.95 -0.46
CA SER A 109 3.61 4.70 -1.29
C SER A 109 4.25 3.36 -0.94
N GLY A 110 4.46 2.52 -1.95
CA GLY A 110 4.97 1.16 -1.79
C GLY A 110 3.89 0.09 -1.60
N SER A 111 2.61 0.44 -1.53
CA SER A 111 1.53 -0.53 -1.44
C SER A 111 1.31 -1.29 -2.74
N VAL A 112 0.87 -2.53 -2.62
CA VAL A 112 0.42 -3.39 -3.72
C VAL A 112 -1.05 -3.72 -3.50
N ILE A 113 -1.89 -3.44 -4.50
CA ILE A 113 -3.29 -3.81 -4.53
C ILE A 113 -3.44 -5.02 -5.43
N LYS A 114 -3.76 -6.16 -4.84
CA LYS A 114 -4.01 -7.42 -5.53
C LYS A 114 -5.50 -7.53 -5.86
N VAL A 115 -5.84 -7.56 -7.14
CA VAL A 115 -7.22 -7.66 -7.61
C VAL A 115 -7.50 -9.07 -8.06
N LEU A 116 -8.42 -9.74 -7.37
CA LEU A 116 -8.83 -11.10 -7.72
C LEU A 116 -9.75 -11.09 -8.94
N SER A 117 -9.92 -12.27 -9.53
CA SER A 117 -10.76 -12.46 -10.73
C SER A 117 -12.17 -11.90 -10.53
N GLY A 118 -12.64 -11.13 -11.50
CA GLY A 118 -13.98 -10.52 -11.48
C GLY A 118 -14.16 -9.33 -12.41
N ASN A 119 -15.40 -8.87 -12.51
CA ASN A 119 -15.77 -7.65 -13.24
C ASN A 119 -16.01 -6.51 -12.24
N TYR A 120 -15.20 -5.47 -12.31
CA TYR A 120 -15.21 -4.33 -11.39
C TYR A 120 -15.73 -3.09 -12.09
N VAL A 121 -16.91 -2.63 -11.69
CA VAL A 121 -17.43 -1.33 -12.10
C VAL A 121 -16.97 -0.31 -11.10
N GLU A 122 -16.11 0.61 -11.53
CA GLU A 122 -15.41 1.54 -10.66
C GLU A 122 -15.91 2.97 -10.81
N SER A 123 -15.97 3.67 -9.69
CA SER A 123 -16.11 5.13 -9.71
C SER A 123 -14.81 5.74 -10.20
N ASN A 124 -14.82 6.23 -11.42
CA ASN A 124 -13.65 6.74 -12.12
C ASN A 124 -13.61 8.28 -12.23
N PRO A 125 -12.45 8.91 -12.43
CA PRO A 125 -11.14 8.28 -12.53
C PRO A 125 -10.56 7.83 -11.17
N ILE A 126 -9.90 6.66 -11.14
CA ILE A 126 -9.14 6.22 -9.97
C ILE A 126 -7.74 6.83 -10.06
N THR A 127 -7.42 7.75 -9.17
CA THR A 127 -6.09 8.38 -9.13
C THR A 127 -5.17 7.61 -8.21
N LEU A 128 -4.12 7.00 -8.77
CA LEU A 128 -3.15 6.22 -8.00
C LEU A 128 -2.15 7.15 -7.29
N PRO A 129 -1.94 6.97 -5.98
CA PRO A 129 -0.80 7.59 -5.30
C PRO A 129 0.53 7.15 -5.90
N ALA A 130 1.57 7.98 -5.79
CA ALA A 130 2.90 7.62 -6.30
C ALA A 130 3.41 6.30 -5.70
N PHE A 131 4.03 5.47 -6.53
CA PHE A 131 4.62 4.18 -6.17
C PHE A 131 3.62 3.13 -5.65
N VAL A 132 2.36 3.21 -6.03
CA VAL A 132 1.34 2.18 -5.77
C VAL A 132 1.22 1.26 -6.98
N ALA A 133 1.17 -0.04 -6.73
CA ALA A 133 0.94 -1.05 -7.75
C ALA A 133 -0.50 -1.61 -7.64
N VAL A 134 -1.21 -1.72 -8.77
CA VAL A 134 -2.47 -2.47 -8.90
C VAL A 134 -2.22 -3.64 -9.83
N VAL A 135 -2.40 -4.85 -9.33
CA VAL A 135 -2.04 -6.09 -10.04
C VAL A 135 -3.21 -7.04 -10.01
N GLY A 136 -3.79 -7.31 -11.16
CA GLY A 136 -4.82 -8.33 -11.32
C GLY A 136 -4.25 -9.75 -11.25
N ASP A 137 -5.11 -10.71 -10.97
CA ASP A 137 -4.75 -12.13 -11.02
C ASP A 137 -4.33 -12.54 -12.42
N ASP A 138 -5.18 -12.25 -13.39
CA ASP A 138 -4.92 -12.54 -14.80
C ASP A 138 -5.66 -11.55 -15.71
N GLN A 139 -5.04 -11.19 -16.81
CA GLN A 139 -5.58 -10.26 -17.81
C GLN A 139 -6.97 -10.66 -18.34
N ARG A 140 -7.28 -11.94 -18.40
CA ARG A 140 -8.54 -12.45 -18.94
C ARG A 140 -9.64 -12.51 -17.90
N THR A 141 -9.28 -12.56 -16.63
CA THR A 141 -10.25 -12.78 -15.54
C THR A 141 -10.52 -11.53 -14.72
N VAL A 142 -9.65 -10.53 -14.78
CA VAL A 142 -9.85 -9.23 -14.12
C VAL A 142 -10.26 -8.19 -15.14
N LYS A 143 -11.53 -7.76 -15.09
CA LYS A 143 -12.08 -6.75 -15.98
C LYS A 143 -12.52 -5.52 -15.22
N VAL A 144 -12.01 -4.36 -15.61
CA VAL A 144 -12.32 -3.06 -15.00
C VAL A 144 -13.15 -2.22 -15.95
N LEU A 145 -14.31 -1.77 -15.50
CA LEU A 145 -15.26 -0.96 -16.24
C LEU A 145 -15.47 0.37 -15.53
N PRO A 146 -15.59 1.48 -16.27
CA PRO A 146 -15.91 2.78 -15.68
C PRO A 146 -17.41 2.89 -15.37
N SER A 147 -17.77 3.54 -14.28
CA SER A 147 -19.14 3.96 -14.03
C SER A 147 -19.53 5.15 -14.92
N ASN A 148 -18.57 6.01 -15.26
CA ASN A 148 -18.70 7.06 -16.25
C ASN A 148 -17.83 6.75 -17.47
N THR A 149 -18.47 6.41 -18.58
CA THR A 149 -17.80 5.95 -19.80
C THR A 149 -16.98 7.03 -20.51
N THR A 150 -17.22 8.32 -20.24
CA THR A 150 -16.52 9.44 -20.87
C THR A 150 -15.41 10.04 -20.00
N GLN A 151 -15.11 9.41 -18.86
CA GLN A 151 -13.98 9.76 -18.02
C GLN A 151 -12.96 8.61 -17.99
N ASP A 152 -11.69 8.97 -17.86
CA ASP A 152 -10.59 8.00 -17.76
C ASP A 152 -10.84 6.97 -16.65
N ILE A 153 -10.36 5.75 -16.83
CA ILE A 153 -10.49 4.73 -15.77
C ILE A 153 -9.43 4.95 -14.69
N PHE A 154 -8.16 5.05 -15.09
CA PHE A 154 -7.07 5.28 -14.16
C PHE A 154 -6.27 6.54 -14.50
N HIS A 155 -5.98 7.33 -13.49
CA HIS A 155 -4.94 8.35 -13.52
C HIS A 155 -3.71 7.80 -12.79
N VAL A 156 -2.60 7.64 -13.52
CA VAL A 156 -1.35 7.12 -12.95
C VAL A 156 -0.40 8.23 -12.54
N ASN A 157 0.47 7.93 -11.59
CA ASN A 157 1.47 8.81 -11.04
C ASN A 157 2.87 8.17 -11.18
N LYS A 158 3.92 8.88 -10.79
CA LYS A 158 5.30 8.35 -10.82
C LYS A 158 5.41 7.03 -10.07
N GLY A 159 6.12 6.08 -10.68
CA GLY A 159 6.40 4.77 -10.08
C GLY A 159 5.19 3.87 -9.86
N CYS A 160 3.99 4.24 -10.36
CA CYS A 160 2.84 3.36 -10.32
C CYS A 160 3.02 2.15 -11.23
N LYS A 161 2.34 1.06 -10.91
CA LYS A 161 2.24 -0.10 -11.78
C LYS A 161 0.78 -0.52 -11.94
N LEU A 162 0.36 -0.77 -13.18
CA LEU A 162 -0.88 -1.47 -13.53
C LEU A 162 -0.52 -2.73 -14.29
N ALA A 163 -1.01 -3.89 -13.85
CA ALA A 163 -0.67 -5.14 -14.50
C ALA A 163 -1.81 -6.17 -14.48
N ASN A 164 -1.84 -7.03 -15.49
CA ASN A 164 -2.67 -8.22 -15.59
C ASN A 164 -4.16 -7.92 -15.49
N MET A 165 -4.68 -6.98 -16.28
CA MET A 165 -6.11 -6.65 -16.29
C MET A 165 -6.60 -6.16 -17.64
N THR A 166 -7.89 -6.28 -17.88
CA THR A 166 -8.60 -5.75 -19.03
C THR A 166 -9.44 -4.54 -18.62
N PHE A 167 -9.28 -3.45 -19.34
CA PHE A 167 -10.11 -2.25 -19.25
C PHE A 167 -11.17 -2.29 -20.35
N SER A 168 -12.42 -2.02 -20.03
CA SER A 168 -13.50 -2.12 -21.02
C SER A 168 -14.57 -1.07 -20.80
N GLY A 169 -15.25 -0.68 -21.88
CA GLY A 169 -16.46 0.15 -21.81
C GLY A 169 -16.24 1.63 -21.72
N HIS A 170 -14.99 2.13 -21.68
CA HIS A 170 -14.73 3.56 -21.80
C HIS A 170 -14.85 4.02 -23.25
N LEU A 171 -15.29 5.25 -23.43
CA LEU A 171 -15.57 5.84 -24.74
C LEU A 171 -14.83 7.17 -24.88
N SER A 172 -14.56 7.59 -26.12
CA SER A 172 -13.97 8.91 -26.37
C SER A 172 -14.73 10.03 -25.63
N PRO A 173 -14.04 10.96 -24.96
CA PRO A 173 -12.60 11.23 -24.99
C PRO A 173 -11.77 10.42 -23.97
N ALA A 174 -12.37 9.51 -23.20
CA ALA A 174 -11.72 8.80 -22.10
C ALA A 174 -10.61 7.85 -22.56
N ALA A 175 -9.63 7.67 -21.68
CA ALA A 175 -8.59 6.65 -21.76
C ALA A 175 -8.75 5.58 -20.69
N ALA A 176 -8.29 4.35 -20.99
CA ALA A 176 -8.18 3.31 -19.96
C ALA A 176 -7.15 3.73 -18.89
N VAL A 177 -6.01 4.21 -19.32
CA VAL A 177 -4.94 4.71 -18.45
C VAL A 177 -4.48 6.07 -18.94
N ALA A 178 -4.60 7.07 -18.10
CA ALA A 178 -4.13 8.42 -18.39
C ALA A 178 -2.99 8.82 -17.44
N PHE A 179 -2.05 9.56 -17.99
CA PHE A 179 -1.03 10.28 -17.26
C PHE A 179 -1.23 11.79 -17.51
N PRO A 180 -2.23 12.40 -16.84
CA PRO A 180 -2.67 13.74 -17.17
C PRO A 180 -1.70 14.82 -16.66
N THR A 181 -1.84 16.04 -17.20
CA THR A 181 -1.20 17.26 -16.69
C THR A 181 -1.57 17.51 -15.22
N GLY A 182 -0.66 18.13 -14.48
CA GLY A 182 -0.92 18.55 -13.09
C GLY A 182 -0.69 17.46 -12.05
N ILE A 183 -0.48 16.20 -12.44
CA ILE A 183 0.07 15.20 -11.53
C ILE A 183 1.56 15.47 -11.42
N ALA A 184 2.01 15.87 -10.22
CA ALA A 184 3.38 16.23 -9.94
C ALA A 184 4.34 15.08 -10.30
N THR A 185 5.06 15.24 -11.40
CA THR A 185 5.96 14.24 -11.94
C THR A 185 7.39 14.68 -11.89
N ASN A 186 7.78 15.38 -10.85
CA ASN A 186 9.19 15.67 -10.67
C ASN A 186 9.98 14.36 -10.59
N VAL A 187 10.04 13.68 -11.74
CA VAL A 187 10.72 12.42 -11.99
C VAL A 187 12.13 12.80 -12.37
N GLY A 188 12.87 13.33 -11.41
CA GLY A 188 14.27 13.65 -11.64
C GLY A 188 14.98 12.46 -12.30
N GLY A 189 15.25 12.55 -13.60
CA GLY A 189 16.29 11.91 -14.36
C GLY A 189 16.32 10.38 -14.47
N GLY A 190 15.35 9.63 -14.03
CA GLY A 190 15.42 8.16 -14.10
C GLY A 190 14.24 7.52 -14.84
N LYS A 191 14.47 6.85 -15.96
CA LYS A 191 13.46 6.09 -16.74
C LYS A 191 12.65 5.10 -15.88
N TRP A 192 13.21 4.60 -14.80
CA TRP A 192 12.58 3.64 -13.87
C TRP A 192 11.58 4.28 -12.91
N LYS A 193 11.40 5.59 -12.91
CA LYS A 193 10.40 6.30 -12.09
C LYS A 193 9.09 6.57 -12.82
N GLY A 194 9.01 6.31 -14.11
CA GLY A 194 7.75 6.40 -14.87
C GLY A 194 6.73 5.33 -14.42
N PRO A 195 5.44 5.55 -14.69
CA PRO A 195 4.44 4.48 -14.53
C PRO A 195 4.79 3.29 -15.42
N TYR A 196 4.41 2.09 -14.97
CA TYR A 196 4.63 0.86 -15.70
C TYR A 196 3.30 0.14 -15.95
N ILE A 197 2.93 0.00 -17.21
CA ILE A 197 1.72 -0.72 -17.64
C ILE A 197 2.17 -2.04 -18.28
N GLN A 198 1.73 -3.15 -17.71
CA GLN A 198 2.22 -4.47 -18.11
C GLN A 198 1.08 -5.46 -18.28
N ASN A 199 1.11 -6.20 -19.40
CA ASN A 199 0.16 -7.28 -19.67
C ASN A 199 -1.29 -6.84 -19.45
N CYS A 200 -1.69 -5.73 -20.06
CA CYS A 200 -3.02 -5.17 -19.98
C CYS A 200 -3.70 -5.12 -21.34
N THR A 201 -5.02 -5.17 -21.35
CA THR A 201 -5.84 -5.03 -22.56
C THR A 201 -6.79 -3.85 -22.39
N SER A 202 -6.97 -3.07 -23.45
CA SER A 202 -8.07 -2.11 -23.59
C SER A 202 -9.05 -2.66 -24.64
N ASP A 203 -10.29 -2.89 -24.18
CA ASP A 203 -11.41 -3.36 -25.02
C ASP A 203 -12.47 -2.24 -25.07
N THR A 204 -12.39 -1.42 -26.13
CA THR A 204 -13.25 -0.24 -26.28
C THR A 204 -13.52 0.06 -27.75
N THR A 205 -14.67 0.65 -28.03
CA THR A 205 -15.08 1.00 -29.40
C THR A 205 -14.52 2.34 -29.89
N THR A 206 -14.36 3.31 -29.01
CA THR A 206 -13.92 4.69 -29.38
C THR A 206 -12.94 5.31 -28.40
N GLY A 207 -12.76 4.71 -27.23
CA GLY A 207 -11.88 5.24 -26.18
C GLY A 207 -10.40 5.06 -26.52
N THR A 208 -9.54 5.77 -25.81
CA THR A 208 -8.08 5.65 -25.91
C THR A 208 -7.57 4.57 -24.95
N GLY A 209 -6.61 3.76 -25.37
CA GLY A 209 -5.98 2.78 -24.50
C GLY A 209 -5.12 3.47 -23.44
N ILE A 210 -4.09 4.17 -23.87
CA ILE A 210 -3.17 4.91 -23.02
C ILE A 210 -3.07 6.36 -23.49
N TYR A 211 -3.17 7.30 -22.57
CA TYR A 211 -3.04 8.73 -22.81
C TYR A 211 -1.93 9.33 -21.94
N ILE A 212 -0.97 9.99 -22.57
CA ILE A 212 0.11 10.70 -21.90
C ILE A 212 0.04 12.17 -22.26
N ASP A 213 -0.28 13.01 -21.28
CA ASP A 213 -0.25 14.45 -21.44
C ASP A 213 1.04 14.99 -20.82
N GLY A 214 2.03 15.29 -21.67
CA GLY A 214 3.26 15.93 -21.27
C GLY A 214 3.00 17.40 -20.96
N ASP A 215 3.53 17.91 -19.87
CA ASP A 215 3.56 19.35 -19.62
C ASP A 215 4.79 19.94 -20.32
N LYS A 216 4.60 21.02 -21.08
CA LYS A 216 5.71 21.74 -21.74
C LYS A 216 6.77 22.24 -20.75
N ALA A 217 6.40 22.45 -19.49
CA ALA A 217 7.31 22.84 -18.42
C ALA A 217 8.10 21.66 -17.81
N GLU A 218 7.55 20.42 -17.93
CA GLU A 218 8.18 19.22 -17.39
C GLU A 218 8.48 18.22 -18.51
N LYS A 219 9.55 18.41 -19.23
CA LYS A 219 10.00 17.60 -20.41
C LYS A 219 10.33 16.13 -20.10
N THR A 220 9.82 15.53 -19.02
CA THR A 220 10.29 14.24 -18.52
C THR A 220 9.20 13.25 -18.17
N LYS A 221 7.95 13.42 -18.67
CA LYS A 221 6.94 12.39 -18.51
C LYS A 221 7.24 11.20 -19.44
N SER A 222 7.58 10.08 -18.87
CA SER A 222 7.70 8.81 -19.57
C SER A 222 6.85 7.74 -18.91
N MET A 223 6.28 6.86 -19.70
CA MET A 223 5.55 5.68 -19.26
C MET A 223 6.15 4.45 -19.91
N ASN A 224 6.41 3.43 -19.13
CA ASN A 224 6.84 2.13 -19.65
C ASN A 224 5.61 1.29 -19.95
N VAL A 225 5.52 0.80 -21.18
CA VAL A 225 4.40 -0.03 -21.63
C VAL A 225 4.95 -1.34 -22.15
N ASP A 226 4.50 -2.44 -21.56
CA ASP A 226 4.92 -3.78 -21.91
C ASP A 226 3.70 -4.69 -22.06
N ALA A 227 3.56 -5.35 -23.21
CA ALA A 227 2.45 -6.23 -23.55
C ALA A 227 1.07 -5.58 -23.34
N PHE A 228 0.84 -4.42 -23.95
CA PHE A 228 -0.47 -3.78 -24.00
C PHE A 228 -1.18 -4.08 -25.31
N THR A 229 -2.42 -4.56 -25.22
CA THR A 229 -3.24 -4.88 -26.39
C THR A 229 -4.47 -3.96 -26.45
N GLN A 230 -4.73 -3.41 -27.60
CA GLN A 230 -5.97 -2.66 -27.87
C GLN A 230 -6.89 -3.50 -28.75
N TYR A 231 -8.10 -3.74 -28.28
CA TYR A 231 -9.18 -4.33 -29.06
C TYR A 231 -10.25 -3.29 -29.37
N ASN A 232 -11.00 -3.55 -30.45
CA ASN A 232 -12.09 -2.72 -30.95
C ASN A 232 -11.67 -1.30 -31.40
N GLN A 233 -11.80 -1.03 -32.45
CA GLN A 233 -11.38 -0.39 -33.68
C GLN A 233 -11.74 1.05 -33.91
N GLY A 234 -12.05 1.86 -32.94
CA GLY A 234 -12.34 3.27 -33.19
C GLY A 234 -11.46 4.22 -32.39
N GLY A 235 -10.78 3.69 -31.38
CA GLY A 235 -9.95 4.47 -30.47
C GLY A 235 -8.46 4.40 -30.78
N VAL A 236 -7.70 5.30 -30.16
CA VAL A 236 -6.25 5.37 -30.26
C VAL A 236 -5.63 4.40 -29.23
N GLY A 237 -4.69 3.56 -29.65
CA GLY A 237 -3.99 2.65 -28.73
C GLY A 237 -3.16 3.40 -27.70
N VAL A 238 -2.28 4.29 -28.16
CA VAL A 238 -1.47 5.16 -27.32
C VAL A 238 -1.50 6.57 -27.91
N ALA A 239 -1.96 7.54 -27.15
CA ALA A 239 -1.95 8.95 -27.48
C ALA A 239 -0.92 9.68 -26.60
N VAL A 240 -0.05 10.44 -27.23
CA VAL A 240 0.96 11.26 -26.56
C VAL A 240 0.79 12.70 -27.01
N THR A 241 0.59 13.60 -26.08
CA THR A 241 0.40 15.03 -26.34
C THR A 241 1.37 15.86 -25.51
N ASN A 242 1.54 17.13 -25.88
CA ASN A 242 2.32 18.08 -25.10
C ASN A 242 3.72 17.59 -24.67
N GLU A 243 4.46 16.95 -25.60
CA GLU A 243 5.83 16.46 -25.39
C GLU A 243 5.97 15.29 -24.37
N GLY A 244 4.90 14.54 -24.12
CA GLY A 244 4.99 13.27 -23.37
C GLY A 244 5.66 12.17 -24.21
N TYR A 245 6.16 11.11 -23.56
CA TYR A 245 6.82 9.97 -24.20
C TYR A 245 6.23 8.63 -23.74
N ALA A 246 5.99 7.74 -24.68
CA ALA A 246 5.76 6.32 -24.43
C ALA A 246 7.03 5.52 -24.77
N GLN A 247 7.39 4.54 -23.95
CA GLN A 247 8.50 3.61 -24.16
C GLN A 247 8.05 2.17 -24.01
#